data_2208148a2634dd5e0d5314b6358d45fd
#
_entry.id   2208148a2634dd5e0d5314b6358d45fd
#
_cell.length_a   1.000
_cell.length_b   1.000
_cell.length_c   1.000
_cell.angle_alpha   90.00
_cell.angle_beta   90.00
_cell.angle_gamma   90.00
#
_symmetry.space_group_name_H-M   'P 1'
#
loop_
_entity.id
_entity.type
_entity.pdbx_description
1 polymer ?
#
loop_
_entity_poly.entity_id
_entity_poly.type
_entity_poly.pdbx_seq_one_letter_code
_entity_poly.pdbx_strand_id
1 'polypeptide(L)'
;KSPESLEGSKAVAYIAVADMSSAQWDIWSINDAAMEGTEDAFRTPSEVYSEASWPIVANAGFFYSSGGKNYSSSLAVRNSEILAYNINYASEDWVTMYYPTRAAFLETETGAFDACWTYRTWDNHYMYPSPAENTWDAKPADQPSATYPEGGEEFAARTAIGGGPVLINDGKFTDSYVEELFNGASGIGPDSAQPRTAIGVTVDKKIVL
;
A
#
# COMPACT_ATOMS: atom_id res chain seq x y z
N LYS A 1 14.69 12.04 0.10
CA LYS A 1 15.55 13.24 0.36
C LYS A 1 16.92 12.77 0.85
N SER A 2 18.01 13.44 0.42
CA SER A 2 19.34 13.17 0.97
C SER A 2 19.39 13.55 2.45
N PRO A 3 20.32 13.01 3.26
CA PRO A 3 20.51 13.44 4.65
C PRO A 3 20.65 14.95 4.80
N GLU A 4 21.29 15.61 3.87
CA GLU A 4 21.46 17.07 3.84
C GLU A 4 20.12 17.84 3.71
N SER A 5 19.09 17.23 3.11
CA SER A 5 17.76 17.86 3.00
C SER A 5 16.93 17.75 4.28
N LEU A 6 17.37 16.96 5.26
CA LEU A 6 16.78 16.87 6.58
C LEU A 6 17.51 17.78 7.57
N GLU A 7 18.72 18.24 7.24
CA GLU A 7 19.49 19.15 8.08
C GLU A 7 18.72 20.48 8.24
N GLY A 8 18.45 20.85 9.49
CA GLY A 8 17.60 22.00 9.82
C GLY A 8 16.09 21.77 9.76
N SER A 9 15.61 20.59 9.34
CA SER A 9 14.20 20.21 9.48
C SER A 9 13.93 19.75 10.93
N LYS A 10 12.68 19.95 11.39
CA LYS A 10 12.21 19.38 12.67
C LYS A 10 11.69 17.95 12.49
N ALA A 11 11.95 17.31 11.35
CA ALA A 11 11.51 15.96 11.07
C ALA A 11 12.32 14.95 11.89
N VAL A 12 11.62 13.98 12.46
CA VAL A 12 12.22 12.82 13.17
C VAL A 12 11.83 11.58 12.39
N ALA A 13 12.80 10.74 12.07
CA ALA A 13 12.58 9.43 11.47
C ALA A 13 12.96 8.33 12.48
N TYR A 14 12.09 7.36 12.62
CA TYR A 14 12.37 6.10 13.31
C TYR A 14 12.56 5.03 12.25
N ILE A 15 13.64 4.29 12.32
CA ILE A 15 13.96 3.27 11.32
C ILE A 15 14.13 1.95 12.05
N ALA A 16 13.43 0.94 11.59
CA ALA A 16 13.59 -0.43 12.02
C ALA A 16 14.08 -1.28 10.85
N VAL A 17 15.01 -2.19 11.11
CA VAL A 17 15.55 -3.12 10.11
C VAL A 17 15.41 -4.53 10.64
N ALA A 18 14.74 -5.39 9.88
CA ALA A 18 14.53 -6.80 10.22
C ALA A 18 15.18 -7.71 9.18
N ASP A 19 16.01 -8.65 9.65
CA ASP A 19 16.57 -9.71 8.81
C ASP A 19 15.55 -10.83 8.65
N MET A 20 15.02 -10.98 7.43
CA MET A 20 13.97 -11.93 7.13
C MET A 20 14.41 -13.39 7.08
N SER A 21 15.70 -13.67 7.26
CA SER A 21 16.18 -15.05 7.52
C SER A 21 15.82 -15.53 8.94
N SER A 22 15.54 -14.61 9.85
CA SER A 22 15.26 -14.91 11.27
C SER A 22 14.03 -14.19 11.82
N ALA A 23 13.39 -13.34 11.03
CA ALA A 23 12.19 -12.61 11.39
C ALA A 23 11.02 -13.04 10.48
N GLN A 24 9.83 -12.73 10.91
CA GLN A 24 8.61 -12.85 10.14
C GLN A 24 7.84 -11.54 10.25
N TRP A 25 7.06 -11.22 9.24
CA TRP A 25 6.13 -10.12 9.29
C TRP A 25 4.70 -10.62 9.15
N ASP A 26 3.78 -9.89 9.70
CA ASP A 26 2.36 -10.20 9.67
C ASP A 26 1.54 -8.93 9.53
N ILE A 27 0.31 -9.07 9.06
CA ILE A 27 -0.62 -7.99 8.83
C ILE A 27 -1.79 -8.12 9.79
N TRP A 28 -2.08 -7.05 10.50
CA TRP A 28 -3.34 -6.87 11.17
C TRP A 28 -4.23 -5.94 10.33
N SER A 29 -5.49 -6.32 10.08
CA SER A 29 -6.42 -5.54 9.29
C SER A 29 -7.74 -5.35 10.03
N ILE A 30 -8.35 -4.18 9.87
CA ILE A 30 -9.70 -3.91 10.37
C ILE A 30 -10.79 -4.76 9.70
N ASN A 31 -10.48 -5.36 8.56
CA ASN A 31 -11.38 -6.25 7.84
C ASN A 31 -11.08 -7.74 8.10
N ASP A 32 -10.25 -8.03 9.10
CA ASP A 32 -9.90 -9.40 9.44
C ASP A 32 -11.14 -10.24 9.79
N ALA A 33 -11.15 -11.50 9.35
CA ALA A 33 -12.14 -12.51 9.68
C ALA A 33 -13.59 -12.16 9.30
N ALA A 34 -13.80 -11.80 8.04
CA ALA A 34 -15.15 -11.55 7.49
C ALA A 34 -15.91 -10.40 8.20
N MET A 35 -15.19 -9.51 8.85
CA MET A 35 -15.79 -8.34 9.44
C MET A 35 -16.00 -7.27 8.38
N GLU A 36 -17.22 -7.11 7.95
CA GLU A 36 -17.65 -6.01 7.08
C GLU A 36 -17.64 -4.66 7.82
N GLY A 37 -16.46 -4.20 8.26
CA GLY A 37 -16.25 -3.01 9.06
C GLY A 37 -16.90 -3.08 10.45
N THR A 38 -16.18 -2.68 11.49
CA THR A 38 -16.70 -2.58 12.85
C THR A 38 -16.28 -1.26 13.48
N GLU A 39 -17.12 -0.73 14.35
CA GLU A 39 -16.81 0.48 15.12
C GLU A 39 -15.56 0.31 16.00
N ASP A 40 -15.34 -0.90 16.50
CA ASP A 40 -14.26 -1.25 17.42
C ASP A 40 -13.00 -1.78 16.74
N ALA A 41 -12.93 -1.72 15.40
CA ALA A 41 -11.81 -2.28 14.64
C ALA A 41 -10.52 -1.43 14.67
N PHE A 42 -10.61 -0.17 15.05
CA PHE A 42 -9.43 0.68 15.15
C PHE A 42 -8.57 0.29 16.36
N ARG A 43 -7.29 0.11 16.08
CA ARG A 43 -6.26 -0.10 17.08
C ARG A 43 -5.08 0.81 16.78
N THR A 44 -4.53 1.41 17.80
CA THR A 44 -3.24 2.08 17.68
C THR A 44 -2.11 1.06 17.59
N PRO A 45 -0.98 1.37 16.97
CA PRO A 45 0.20 0.50 17.01
C PRO A 45 0.61 0.11 18.44
N SER A 46 0.42 0.99 19.41
CA SER A 46 0.73 0.73 20.82
C SER A 46 -0.18 -0.33 21.44
N GLU A 47 -1.47 -0.34 21.10
CA GLU A 47 -2.43 -1.35 21.55
C GLU A 47 -2.09 -2.70 20.94
N VAL A 48 -1.88 -2.76 19.62
CA VAL A 48 -1.46 -3.99 18.93
C VAL A 48 -0.13 -4.53 19.48
N TYR A 49 0.85 -3.66 19.70
CA TYR A 49 2.12 -4.03 20.32
C TYR A 49 1.93 -4.67 21.70
N SER A 50 1.05 -4.09 22.53
CA SER A 50 0.81 -4.58 23.88
C SER A 50 0.05 -5.91 23.90
N GLU A 51 -0.85 -6.12 22.96
CA GLU A 51 -1.68 -7.34 22.86
C GLU A 51 -0.93 -8.49 22.18
N ALA A 52 -0.24 -8.23 21.10
CA ALA A 52 0.38 -9.27 20.28
C ALA A 52 1.82 -9.61 20.68
N SER A 53 2.46 -8.81 21.55
CA SER A 53 3.88 -8.97 21.94
C SER A 53 4.85 -8.98 20.75
N TRP A 54 4.53 -8.28 19.67
CA TRP A 54 5.40 -8.13 18.52
C TRP A 54 6.52 -7.14 18.82
N PRO A 55 7.75 -7.39 18.37
CA PRO A 55 8.88 -6.51 18.67
C PRO A 55 8.79 -5.16 17.94
N ILE A 56 8.12 -5.10 16.81
CA ILE A 56 7.92 -3.90 16.00
C ILE A 56 6.49 -3.90 15.49
N VAL A 57 5.81 -2.78 15.65
CA VAL A 57 4.48 -2.52 15.10
C VAL A 57 4.47 -1.14 14.48
N ALA A 58 4.00 -1.04 13.26
CA ALA A 58 3.83 0.22 12.54
C ALA A 58 2.43 0.29 11.94
N ASN A 59 1.89 1.49 11.80
CA ASN A 59 0.70 1.70 10.97
C ASN A 59 1.08 1.57 9.49
N ALA A 60 0.10 1.18 8.68
CA ALA A 60 0.30 0.95 7.26
C ALA A 60 -0.87 1.52 6.46
N GLY A 61 -1.47 0.81 5.55
CA GLY A 61 -2.51 1.19 4.60
C GLY A 61 -3.54 2.24 5.03
N PHE A 62 -4.29 2.71 4.07
CA PHE A 62 -5.35 3.69 4.27
C PHE A 62 -6.66 3.04 4.67
N PHE A 63 -7.52 3.83 5.30
CA PHE A 63 -8.85 3.40 5.72
C PHE A 63 -9.85 4.55 5.56
N TYR A 64 -11.13 4.22 5.60
CA TYR A 64 -12.23 5.19 5.64
C TYR A 64 -13.34 4.70 6.56
N SER A 65 -14.21 5.62 6.95
CA SER A 65 -15.40 5.30 7.75
C SER A 65 -16.65 5.63 6.96
N SER A 66 -17.63 4.76 6.98
CA SER A 66 -18.92 4.95 6.34
C SER A 66 -20.02 4.23 7.11
N GLY A 67 -21.15 4.89 7.35
CA GLY A 67 -22.29 4.30 8.05
C GLY A 67 -21.98 3.82 9.47
N GLY A 68 -21.03 4.46 10.17
CA GLY A 68 -20.60 4.05 11.51
C GLY A 68 -19.69 2.82 11.53
N LYS A 69 -19.20 2.38 10.39
CA LYS A 69 -18.25 1.27 10.25
C LYS A 69 -16.94 1.73 9.64
N ASN A 70 -15.88 0.98 9.90
CA ASN A 70 -14.53 1.25 9.42
C ASN A 70 -14.11 0.21 8.39
N TYR A 71 -13.47 0.66 7.32
CA TYR A 71 -13.07 -0.17 6.18
C TYR A 71 -11.63 0.12 5.80
N SER A 72 -10.85 -0.92 5.51
CA SER A 72 -9.57 -0.73 4.82
C SER A 72 -9.83 -0.29 3.38
N SER A 73 -9.11 0.71 2.92
CA SER A 73 -9.06 1.12 1.51
C SER A 73 -7.76 0.69 0.84
N SER A 74 -6.96 -0.07 1.55
CA SER A 74 -5.68 -0.61 1.08
C SER A 74 -5.67 -2.13 1.17
N LEU A 75 -4.91 -2.74 0.24
CA LEU A 75 -4.68 -4.18 0.22
C LEU A 75 -4.15 -4.66 1.56
N ALA A 76 -4.67 -5.77 2.02
CA ALA A 76 -4.14 -6.52 3.16
C ALA A 76 -4.25 -8.02 2.85
N VAL A 77 -3.12 -8.72 2.91
CA VAL A 77 -3.04 -10.17 2.68
C VAL A 77 -2.24 -10.81 3.81
N ARG A 78 -2.80 -11.86 4.39
CA ARG A 78 -2.16 -12.64 5.45
C ARG A 78 -2.31 -14.12 5.16
N ASN A 79 -1.19 -14.86 5.15
CA ASN A 79 -1.18 -16.30 4.86
C ASN A 79 -1.93 -16.65 3.57
N SER A 80 -1.70 -15.89 2.50
CA SER A 80 -2.35 -16.01 1.18
C SER A 80 -3.85 -15.74 1.17
N GLU A 81 -4.42 -15.28 2.29
CA GLU A 81 -5.81 -14.84 2.39
C GLU A 81 -5.89 -13.32 2.21
N ILE A 82 -6.71 -12.87 1.28
CA ILE A 82 -6.96 -11.45 1.05
C ILE A 82 -8.00 -10.96 2.05
N LEU A 83 -7.58 -10.13 2.98
CA LEU A 83 -8.44 -9.52 4.01
C LEU A 83 -9.10 -8.23 3.51
N ALA A 84 -8.41 -7.49 2.66
CA ALA A 84 -8.90 -6.24 2.08
C ALA A 84 -8.24 -5.98 0.72
N TYR A 85 -8.90 -5.20 -0.13
CA TYR A 85 -8.41 -4.80 -1.44
C TYR A 85 -8.07 -3.32 -1.47
N ASN A 86 -7.15 -2.93 -2.34
CA ASN A 86 -6.97 -1.54 -2.71
C ASN A 86 -8.24 -1.00 -3.39
N ILE A 87 -8.62 0.25 -3.08
CA ILE A 87 -9.66 0.95 -3.82
C ILE A 87 -9.24 1.04 -5.28
N ASN A 88 -10.09 0.56 -6.17
CA ASN A 88 -9.81 0.39 -7.60
C ASN A 88 -10.43 1.48 -8.48
N TYR A 89 -10.83 2.59 -7.90
CA TYR A 89 -11.36 3.75 -8.63
C TYR A 89 -10.95 5.07 -7.96
N ALA A 90 -11.04 6.14 -8.73
CA ALA A 90 -10.95 7.51 -8.25
C ALA A 90 -11.87 8.42 -9.08
N SER A 91 -12.41 9.46 -8.47
CA SER A 91 -13.24 10.46 -9.13
C SER A 91 -13.27 11.72 -8.27
N GLU A 92 -13.19 12.89 -8.90
CA GLU A 92 -13.35 14.18 -8.22
C GLU A 92 -14.80 14.70 -8.32
N ASP A 93 -15.51 14.34 -9.38
CA ASP A 93 -16.84 14.87 -9.72
C ASP A 93 -17.96 13.82 -9.62
N TRP A 94 -17.62 12.56 -9.30
CA TRP A 94 -18.50 11.40 -9.29
C TRP A 94 -19.15 11.06 -10.64
N VAL A 95 -18.63 11.65 -11.72
CA VAL A 95 -19.07 11.42 -13.10
C VAL A 95 -17.95 10.82 -13.93
N THR A 96 -16.76 11.41 -13.84
CA THR A 96 -15.56 10.92 -14.52
C THR A 96 -14.87 9.90 -13.62
N MET A 97 -14.87 8.64 -14.06
CA MET A 97 -14.26 7.55 -13.29
C MET A 97 -12.90 7.20 -13.85
N TYR A 98 -11.91 7.23 -12.99
CA TYR A 98 -10.55 6.76 -13.24
C TYR A 98 -10.35 5.40 -12.56
N TYR A 99 -9.47 4.58 -13.13
CA TYR A 99 -9.17 3.24 -12.64
C TYR A 99 -7.66 3.09 -12.37
N PRO A 100 -7.13 3.76 -11.34
CA PRO A 100 -5.72 3.69 -11.02
C PRO A 100 -5.35 2.30 -10.47
N THR A 101 -4.20 1.80 -10.87
CA THR A 101 -3.52 0.75 -10.12
C THR A 101 -2.95 1.35 -8.84
N ARG A 102 -2.86 0.56 -7.78
CA ARG A 102 -2.39 1.03 -6.47
C ARG A 102 -1.18 0.23 -6.01
N ALA A 103 -0.25 0.93 -5.40
CA ALA A 103 0.95 0.32 -4.85
C ALA A 103 0.65 -0.78 -3.82
N ALA A 104 1.47 -1.81 -3.85
CA ALA A 104 1.53 -2.84 -2.83
C ALA A 104 2.99 -3.25 -2.59
N PHE A 105 3.31 -3.57 -1.33
CA PHE A 105 4.52 -4.27 -0.94
C PHE A 105 4.13 -5.68 -0.54
N LEU A 106 4.81 -6.69 -1.05
CA LEU A 106 4.42 -8.08 -0.87
C LEU A 106 5.59 -9.03 -0.61
N GLU A 107 5.27 -10.13 0.02
CA GLU A 107 6.06 -11.35 0.08
C GLU A 107 5.37 -12.42 -0.75
N THR A 108 6.09 -13.00 -1.70
CA THR A 108 5.61 -14.11 -2.51
C THR A 108 5.55 -15.42 -1.72
N GLU A 109 4.90 -16.44 -2.26
CA GLU A 109 4.91 -17.81 -1.68
C GLU A 109 6.33 -18.41 -1.56
N THR A 110 7.28 -17.94 -2.37
CA THR A 110 8.68 -18.36 -2.32
C THR A 110 9.55 -17.58 -1.34
N GLY A 111 8.97 -16.58 -0.65
CA GLY A 111 9.67 -15.71 0.29
C GLY A 111 10.50 -14.61 -0.37
N ALA A 112 10.24 -14.29 -1.64
CA ALA A 112 10.78 -13.09 -2.27
C ALA A 112 9.91 -11.87 -1.92
N PHE A 113 10.55 -10.70 -1.80
CA PHE A 113 9.85 -9.44 -1.54
C PHE A 113 9.87 -8.56 -2.78
N ASP A 114 8.76 -7.86 -3.02
CA ASP A 114 8.62 -6.97 -4.16
C ASP A 114 7.69 -5.79 -3.85
N ALA A 115 7.84 -4.71 -4.63
CA ALA A 115 6.91 -3.60 -4.69
C ALA A 115 6.31 -3.54 -6.10
N CYS A 116 5.01 -3.54 -6.20
CA CYS A 116 4.29 -3.57 -7.45
C CYS A 116 3.03 -2.70 -7.39
N TRP A 117 2.29 -2.64 -8.48
CA TRP A 117 0.97 -2.03 -8.51
C TRP A 117 -0.08 -3.10 -8.70
N THR A 118 -1.21 -2.97 -8.03
CA THR A 118 -2.30 -3.95 -8.09
C THR A 118 -3.60 -3.31 -8.56
N TYR A 119 -4.43 -4.13 -9.19
CA TYR A 119 -5.78 -3.75 -9.57
C TYR A 119 -6.72 -4.94 -9.50
N ARG A 120 -7.86 -4.74 -8.85
CA ARG A 120 -8.93 -5.73 -8.80
C ARG A 120 -10.05 -5.37 -9.78
N THR A 121 -10.34 -6.26 -10.73
CA THR A 121 -11.58 -6.25 -11.50
C THR A 121 -12.68 -6.98 -10.70
N TRP A 122 -13.86 -7.13 -11.28
CA TRP A 122 -14.92 -7.90 -10.65
C TRP A 122 -14.51 -9.37 -10.42
N ASP A 123 -13.86 -9.99 -11.41
CA ASP A 123 -13.57 -11.42 -11.41
C ASP A 123 -12.12 -11.78 -11.08
N ASN A 124 -11.19 -10.84 -11.24
CA ASN A 124 -9.76 -11.11 -11.16
C ASN A 124 -9.02 -10.03 -10.37
N HIS A 125 -7.89 -10.42 -9.81
CA HIS A 125 -6.93 -9.51 -9.18
C HIS A 125 -5.59 -9.64 -9.89
N TYR A 126 -5.01 -8.52 -10.30
CA TYR A 126 -3.75 -8.47 -11.05
C TYR A 126 -2.69 -7.68 -10.31
N MET A 127 -1.44 -7.99 -10.59
CA MET A 127 -0.28 -7.19 -10.23
C MET A 127 0.52 -6.82 -11.48
N TYR A 128 1.19 -5.67 -11.45
CA TYR A 128 1.87 -5.06 -12.59
C TYR A 128 3.24 -4.52 -12.18
N PRO A 129 4.23 -4.57 -13.10
CA PRO A 129 5.56 -3.99 -12.88
C PRO A 129 5.59 -2.46 -13.03
N SER A 130 4.51 -1.87 -13.55
CA SER A 130 4.35 -0.42 -13.72
C SER A 130 2.91 0.01 -13.47
N PRO A 131 2.65 1.27 -13.09
CA PRO A 131 1.29 1.76 -12.88
C PRO A 131 0.55 1.95 -14.20
N ALA A 132 -0.79 1.95 -14.14
CA ALA A 132 -1.62 2.46 -15.22
C ALA A 132 -1.40 3.97 -15.37
N GLU A 133 -1.22 4.44 -16.60
CA GLU A 133 -0.99 5.85 -16.90
C GLU A 133 -2.27 6.66 -16.69
N ASN A 134 -2.41 7.28 -15.53
CA ASN A 134 -3.49 8.21 -15.22
C ASN A 134 -2.92 9.57 -14.84
N THR A 135 -3.67 10.62 -15.16
CA THR A 135 -3.47 11.97 -14.62
C THR A 135 -4.84 12.61 -14.44
N TRP A 136 -4.99 13.43 -13.41
CA TRP A 136 -6.13 14.32 -13.31
C TRP A 136 -6.15 15.27 -14.52
N ASP A 137 -7.32 15.74 -14.93
CA ASP A 137 -7.53 16.63 -16.08
C ASP A 137 -7.28 16.01 -17.46
N ALA A 138 -6.98 14.73 -17.55
CA ALA A 138 -6.89 13.98 -18.79
C ALA A 138 -8.06 13.00 -18.94
N LYS A 139 -8.24 12.47 -20.16
CA LYS A 139 -9.14 11.33 -20.34
C LYS A 139 -8.64 10.16 -19.47
N PRO A 140 -9.53 9.51 -18.70
CA PRO A 140 -9.15 8.32 -17.95
C PRO A 140 -8.44 7.28 -18.84
N ALA A 141 -7.40 6.67 -18.32
CA ALA A 141 -6.77 5.50 -18.95
C ALA A 141 -7.76 4.34 -19.02
N ASP A 142 -7.49 3.39 -19.88
CA ASP A 142 -8.29 2.17 -19.95
C ASP A 142 -8.25 1.41 -18.61
N GLN A 143 -9.32 0.73 -18.29
CA GLN A 143 -9.40 -0.06 -17.06
C GLN A 143 -8.34 -1.17 -17.08
N PRO A 144 -7.54 -1.32 -16.03
CA PRO A 144 -6.54 -2.35 -15.94
C PRO A 144 -7.10 -3.77 -16.11
N SER A 145 -6.31 -4.61 -16.77
CA SER A 145 -6.70 -5.97 -17.20
C SER A 145 -5.48 -6.87 -17.24
N ALA A 146 -5.63 -8.12 -17.68
CA ALA A 146 -4.49 -9.04 -17.88
C ALA A 146 -3.45 -8.52 -18.90
N THR A 147 -3.80 -7.55 -19.74
CA THR A 147 -2.92 -7.03 -20.81
C THR A 147 -2.64 -5.54 -20.72
N TYR A 148 -3.22 -4.86 -19.74
CA TYR A 148 -2.98 -3.43 -19.50
C TYR A 148 -3.04 -3.12 -17.98
N PRO A 149 -2.02 -2.44 -17.43
CA PRO A 149 -0.69 -2.15 -18.01
C PRO A 149 0.05 -3.42 -18.48
N GLU A 150 1.05 -3.22 -19.36
CA GLU A 150 1.85 -4.34 -19.87
C GLU A 150 2.55 -5.10 -18.73
N GLY A 151 2.64 -6.42 -18.87
CA GLY A 151 3.26 -7.29 -17.87
C GLY A 151 2.33 -7.64 -16.70
N GLY A 152 1.01 -7.47 -16.88
CA GLY A 152 0.04 -7.88 -15.87
C GLY A 152 0.06 -9.39 -15.62
N GLU A 153 0.16 -9.77 -14.35
CA GLU A 153 0.11 -11.16 -13.88
C GLU A 153 -1.02 -11.32 -12.87
N GLU A 154 -1.52 -12.53 -12.71
CA GLU A 154 -2.48 -12.83 -11.65
C GLU A 154 -1.83 -12.58 -10.28
N PHE A 155 -2.54 -11.88 -9.41
CA PHE A 155 -2.02 -11.52 -8.10
C PHE A 155 -1.83 -12.76 -7.23
N ALA A 156 -0.60 -12.93 -6.72
CA ALA A 156 -0.26 -13.98 -5.79
C ALA A 156 0.73 -13.45 -4.74
N ALA A 157 0.34 -13.51 -3.48
CA ALA A 157 1.19 -13.12 -2.36
C ALA A 157 0.86 -13.94 -1.13
N ARG A 158 1.88 -14.28 -0.35
CA ARG A 158 1.74 -14.85 0.98
C ARG A 158 1.30 -13.79 1.98
N THR A 159 1.99 -12.65 1.94
CA THR A 159 1.69 -11.48 2.78
C THR A 159 1.82 -10.24 1.91
N ALA A 160 0.88 -9.32 2.01
CA ALA A 160 0.95 -8.06 1.27
C ALA A 160 0.26 -6.93 1.99
N ILE A 161 0.74 -5.72 1.76
CA ILE A 161 0.15 -4.51 2.25
C ILE A 161 0.07 -3.45 1.14
N GLY A 162 -1.08 -2.85 1.01
CA GLY A 162 -1.30 -1.71 0.13
C GLY A 162 -0.88 -0.40 0.78
N GLY A 163 -0.59 0.55 -0.04
CA GLY A 163 -0.19 1.89 0.37
C GLY A 163 0.06 2.75 -0.85
N GLY A 164 1.13 3.50 -0.85
CA GLY A 164 1.59 4.26 -1.99
C GLY A 164 2.07 5.65 -1.64
N PRO A 165 2.69 6.33 -2.59
CA PRO A 165 3.13 5.78 -3.89
C PRO A 165 4.35 4.86 -3.76
N VAL A 166 4.69 4.11 -4.83
CA VAL A 166 5.97 3.41 -4.91
C VAL A 166 7.07 4.44 -5.07
N LEU A 167 8.06 4.43 -4.18
CA LEU A 167 9.16 5.38 -4.17
C LEU A 167 10.43 4.83 -4.81
N ILE A 168 10.64 3.53 -4.72
CA ILE A 168 11.78 2.82 -5.29
C ILE A 168 11.27 1.54 -5.93
N ASN A 169 11.61 1.33 -7.20
CA ASN A 169 11.34 0.11 -7.93
C ASN A 169 12.63 -0.34 -8.63
N ASP A 170 13.03 -1.61 -8.51
CA ASP A 170 14.27 -2.16 -9.04
C ASP A 170 15.52 -1.31 -8.69
N GLY A 171 15.58 -0.82 -7.46
CA GLY A 171 16.70 0.01 -6.99
C GLY A 171 16.76 1.42 -7.59
N LYS A 172 15.76 1.82 -8.35
CA LYS A 172 15.66 3.16 -8.95
C LYS A 172 14.58 3.96 -8.24
N PHE A 173 14.88 5.24 -8.00
CA PHE A 173 13.87 6.17 -7.52
C PHE A 173 12.76 6.30 -8.58
N THR A 174 11.54 6.11 -8.14
CA THR A 174 10.33 6.32 -8.95
C THR A 174 9.34 7.15 -8.15
N ASP A 175 8.37 7.73 -8.82
CA ASP A 175 7.30 8.48 -8.19
C ASP A 175 6.02 8.24 -8.99
N SER A 176 5.23 7.31 -8.53
CA SER A 176 3.95 6.96 -9.12
C SER A 176 2.76 7.74 -8.52
N TYR A 177 3.06 8.82 -7.81
CA TYR A 177 2.07 9.61 -7.11
C TYR A 177 0.96 10.13 -8.03
N VAL A 178 1.35 10.58 -9.24
CA VAL A 178 0.42 11.11 -10.24
C VAL A 178 -0.42 9.98 -10.85
N GLU A 179 0.22 8.92 -11.28
CA GLU A 179 -0.41 7.78 -11.96
C GLU A 179 -1.38 7.03 -11.03
N GLU A 180 -1.06 6.97 -9.75
CA GLU A 180 -1.94 6.41 -8.73
C GLU A 180 -3.09 7.37 -8.35
N LEU A 181 -3.13 8.59 -8.91
CA LEU A 181 -4.11 9.63 -8.57
C LEU A 181 -4.21 9.89 -7.06
N PHE A 182 -3.05 9.90 -6.41
CA PHE A 182 -2.97 9.88 -4.95
C PHE A 182 -3.50 11.18 -4.33
N ASN A 183 -3.32 12.29 -5.01
CA ASN A 183 -3.71 13.61 -4.53
C ASN A 183 -5.22 13.73 -4.29
N GLY A 184 -6.03 13.39 -5.29
CA GLY A 184 -7.48 13.43 -5.17
C GLY A 184 -8.03 12.40 -4.18
N ALA A 185 -7.41 11.22 -4.10
CA ALA A 185 -7.90 10.13 -3.27
C ALA A 185 -7.58 10.30 -1.77
N SER A 186 -6.39 10.78 -1.45
CA SER A 186 -5.92 10.85 -0.05
C SER A 186 -6.01 12.24 0.57
N GLY A 187 -6.07 13.29 -0.25
CA GLY A 187 -5.93 14.68 0.19
C GLY A 187 -4.53 15.01 0.74
N ILE A 188 -3.56 14.12 0.57
CA ILE A 188 -2.19 14.25 1.10
C ILE A 188 -1.24 14.44 -0.07
N GLY A 189 -0.72 15.66 -0.26
CA GLY A 189 0.25 15.99 -1.29
C GLY A 189 1.66 15.49 -0.99
N PRO A 190 2.51 15.34 -2.02
CA PRO A 190 3.90 14.90 -1.86
C PRO A 190 4.71 15.86 -0.98
N ASP A 191 4.40 17.16 -1.06
CA ASP A 191 5.08 18.23 -0.31
C ASP A 191 4.42 18.57 1.03
N SER A 192 3.31 17.92 1.38
CA SER A 192 2.63 18.18 2.64
C SER A 192 3.40 17.57 3.82
N ALA A 193 3.62 18.38 4.86
CA ALA A 193 4.27 17.93 6.10
C ALA A 193 3.29 17.09 6.93
N GLN A 194 3.34 15.79 6.74
CA GLN A 194 2.49 14.80 7.42
C GLN A 194 3.33 13.64 7.98
N PRO A 195 2.90 12.97 9.04
CA PRO A 195 3.49 11.69 9.43
C PRO A 195 3.41 10.69 8.28
N ARG A 196 4.48 9.94 8.06
CA ARG A 196 4.59 8.94 6.99
C ARG A 196 5.11 7.63 7.56
N THR A 197 4.63 6.54 7.01
CA THR A 197 5.23 5.22 7.17
C THR A 197 5.67 4.74 5.79
N ALA A 198 6.83 4.15 5.71
CA ALA A 198 7.33 3.52 4.50
C ALA A 198 7.83 2.13 4.81
N ILE A 199 7.70 1.21 3.86
CA ILE A 199 8.25 -0.13 3.92
C ILE A 199 9.04 -0.41 2.66
N GLY A 200 10.14 -1.11 2.79
CA GLY A 200 10.96 -1.51 1.66
C GLY A 200 11.83 -2.71 2.00
N VAL A 201 12.49 -3.25 0.98
CA VAL A 201 13.42 -4.36 1.11
C VAL A 201 14.78 -3.98 0.53
N THR A 202 15.83 -4.38 1.22
CA THR A 202 17.20 -4.22 0.75
C THR A 202 17.63 -5.40 -0.14
N VAL A 203 18.71 -5.22 -0.91
CA VAL A 203 19.27 -6.29 -1.75
C VAL A 203 19.72 -7.52 -0.96
N ASP A 204 20.06 -7.36 0.31
CA ASP A 204 20.41 -8.43 1.25
C ASP A 204 19.19 -8.95 2.04
N LYS A 205 17.99 -8.73 1.52
CA LYS A 205 16.70 -9.25 2.04
C LYS A 205 16.37 -8.83 3.47
N LYS A 206 16.67 -7.62 3.84
CA LYS A 206 16.20 -7.02 5.09
C LYS A 206 15.01 -6.11 4.80
N ILE A 207 13.95 -6.24 5.58
CA ILE A 207 12.86 -5.27 5.56
C ILE A 207 13.28 -4.03 6.34
N VAL A 208 12.97 -2.89 5.78
CA VAL A 208 13.16 -1.56 6.39
C VAL A 208 11.81 -0.90 6.55
N LEU A 209 11.52 -0.46 7.76
CA LEU A 209 10.34 0.32 8.13
C LEU A 209 10.78 1.71 8.59
#